data_63e75919fc498499b1b071ab63c4fe29
#
_entry.id   63e75919fc498499b1b071ab63c4fe29
#
_cell.length_a   1.000
_cell.length_b   1.000
_cell.length_c   1.000
_cell.angle_alpha   90.00
_cell.angle_beta   90.00
_cell.angle_gamma   90.00
#
_symmetry.space_group_name_H-M   'P 1'
#
loop_
_entity.id
_entity.type
_entity.pdbx_description
1 polymer ?
#
loop_
_entity_poly.entity_id
_entity_poly.type
_entity_poly.pdbx_seq_one_letter_code
_entity_poly.pdbx_strand_id
1 'polypeptide(L)'
;VASHAQEFGCNVIYYSTSGKNTDQLYERVDFEELLKRSDLISVHAPLNPDTRKLFDRAAFEKMKKSAIFINVARGAIVDQEALTWALQENKIAAAALDVLDGEPMREDNPLRQIQDSGKLIITPHIAWAPKETRERLLDGVYENIKKIL
;
A
#
# COMPACT_ATOMS: atom_id res chain seq x y z
N VAL A 1 -11.13 -3.43 -2.95
CA VAL A 1 -10.57 -3.89 -1.65
C VAL A 1 -11.56 -3.58 -0.54
N ALA A 2 -11.97 -2.32 -0.31
CA ALA A 2 -12.80 -1.92 0.81
C ALA A 2 -14.13 -2.71 0.91
N SER A 3 -14.88 -2.82 -0.18
CA SER A 3 -16.14 -3.59 -0.22
C SER A 3 -15.94 -5.07 0.15
N HIS A 4 -14.89 -5.70 -0.38
CA HIS A 4 -14.58 -7.09 -0.03
C HIS A 4 -14.16 -7.24 1.44
N ALA A 5 -13.38 -6.30 1.96
CA ALA A 5 -13.02 -6.33 3.37
C ALA A 5 -14.26 -6.23 4.29
N GLN A 6 -15.22 -5.40 3.92
CA GLN A 6 -16.49 -5.28 4.63
C GLN A 6 -17.31 -6.59 4.59
N GLU A 7 -17.35 -7.29 3.45
CA GLU A 7 -18.03 -8.59 3.33
C GLU A 7 -17.39 -9.66 4.24
N PHE A 8 -16.10 -9.53 4.54
CA PHE A 8 -15.40 -10.36 5.52
C PHE A 8 -15.56 -9.86 6.97
N GLY A 9 -16.42 -8.87 7.22
CA GLY A 9 -16.70 -8.36 8.56
C GLY A 9 -15.70 -7.31 9.07
N CYS A 10 -14.80 -6.80 8.20
CA CYS A 10 -13.87 -5.76 8.61
C CYS A 10 -14.59 -4.41 8.77
N ASN A 11 -14.20 -3.64 9.80
CA ASN A 11 -14.54 -2.23 9.90
C ASN A 11 -13.58 -1.42 9.02
N VAL A 12 -14.08 -0.80 7.96
CA VAL A 12 -13.27 -0.09 6.97
C VAL A 12 -13.26 1.41 7.27
N ILE A 13 -12.06 1.95 7.41
CA ILE A 13 -11.80 3.40 7.48
C ILE A 13 -10.85 3.80 6.35
N TYR A 14 -10.83 5.06 5.95
CA TYR A 14 -9.88 5.52 4.92
C TYR A 14 -9.31 6.91 5.21
N TYR A 15 -8.11 7.13 4.70
CA TYR A 15 -7.46 8.43 4.59
C TYR A 15 -7.34 8.84 3.12
N SER A 16 -7.65 10.08 2.79
CA SER A 16 -7.52 10.63 1.44
C SER A 16 -6.30 11.54 1.34
N THR A 17 -5.26 11.13 0.62
CA THR A 17 -4.03 11.91 0.44
C THR A 17 -4.24 13.23 -0.32
N SER A 18 -5.26 13.29 -1.19
CA SER A 18 -5.62 14.52 -1.93
C SER A 18 -6.61 15.41 -1.19
N GLY A 19 -7.23 14.90 -0.14
CA GLY A 19 -8.33 15.58 0.54
C GLY A 19 -9.66 15.64 -0.24
N LYS A 20 -9.68 15.23 -1.52
CA LYS A 20 -10.80 15.42 -2.44
C LYS A 20 -11.82 14.29 -2.45
N ASN A 21 -11.44 13.08 -1.99
CA ASN A 21 -12.34 11.92 -1.96
C ASN A 21 -13.21 12.00 -0.69
N THR A 22 -14.39 12.61 -0.78
CA THR A 22 -15.32 12.83 0.34
C THR A 22 -16.56 11.95 0.26
N ASP A 23 -16.83 11.34 -0.90
CA ASP A 23 -18.12 10.68 -1.22
C ASP A 23 -18.05 9.15 -1.02
N GLN A 24 -17.13 8.69 -0.18
CA GLN A 24 -16.98 7.26 0.11
C GLN A 24 -18.00 6.83 1.18
N LEU A 25 -18.46 5.58 1.09
CA LEU A 25 -19.39 4.97 2.07
C LEU A 25 -18.76 4.65 3.42
N TYR A 26 -17.44 4.87 3.55
CA TYR A 26 -16.65 4.50 4.72
C TYR A 26 -16.27 5.72 5.55
N GLU A 27 -15.95 5.51 6.82
CA GLU A 27 -15.49 6.57 7.72
C GLU A 27 -14.16 7.14 7.23
N ARG A 28 -14.13 8.45 6.96
CA ARG A 28 -12.90 9.17 6.66
C ARG A 28 -12.24 9.62 7.96
N VAL A 29 -10.94 9.34 8.07
CA VAL A 29 -10.13 9.75 9.22
C VAL A 29 -8.90 10.52 8.76
N ASP A 30 -8.20 11.19 9.67
CA ASP A 30 -6.89 11.74 9.39
C ASP A 30 -5.82 10.64 9.35
N PHE A 31 -4.59 11.00 8.91
CA PHE A 31 -3.53 10.01 8.72
C PHE A 31 -3.08 9.37 10.04
N GLU A 32 -3.02 10.15 11.11
CA GLU A 32 -2.60 9.66 12.42
C GLU A 32 -3.63 8.69 13.01
N GLU A 33 -4.92 8.99 12.88
CA GLU A 33 -6.00 8.09 13.28
C GLU A 33 -5.99 6.80 12.46
N LEU A 34 -5.77 6.89 11.13
CA LEU A 34 -5.62 5.70 10.29
C LEU A 34 -4.52 4.78 10.86
N LEU A 35 -3.33 5.33 11.14
CA LEU A 35 -2.20 4.55 11.66
C LEU A 35 -2.51 3.88 13.01
N LYS A 36 -3.12 4.62 13.94
CA LYS A 36 -3.42 4.12 15.31
C LYS A 36 -4.53 3.09 15.35
N ARG A 37 -5.56 3.23 14.50
CA ARG A 37 -6.77 2.40 14.56
C ARG A 37 -6.68 1.13 13.73
N SER A 38 -5.88 1.14 12.65
CA SER A 38 -5.86 0.03 11.69
C SER A 38 -5.12 -1.21 12.19
N ASP A 39 -5.72 -2.37 11.99
CA ASP A 39 -5.06 -3.68 12.11
C ASP A 39 -4.43 -4.11 10.78
N LEU A 40 -4.95 -3.59 9.67
CA LEU A 40 -4.42 -3.79 8.32
C LEU A 40 -4.47 -2.47 7.56
N ILE A 41 -3.35 -2.04 7.00
CA ILE A 41 -3.25 -0.87 6.13
C ILE A 41 -2.91 -1.32 4.71
N SER A 42 -3.76 -0.95 3.75
CA SER A 42 -3.55 -1.21 2.32
C SER A 42 -3.40 0.11 1.56
N VAL A 43 -2.24 0.29 0.90
CA VAL A 43 -1.90 1.51 0.18
C VAL A 43 -2.38 1.45 -1.26
N HIS A 44 -3.19 2.46 -1.65
CA HIS A 44 -3.73 2.64 -3.00
C HIS A 44 -3.54 4.08 -3.53
N ALA A 45 -2.71 4.88 -2.87
CA ALA A 45 -2.45 6.26 -3.22
C ALA A 45 -1.52 6.39 -4.46
N PRO A 46 -1.67 7.41 -5.31
CA PRO A 46 -0.69 7.71 -6.34
C PRO A 46 0.61 8.23 -5.72
N LEU A 47 1.73 7.99 -6.40
CA LEU A 47 3.01 8.60 -6.03
C LEU A 47 3.07 10.05 -6.54
N ASN A 48 3.25 10.98 -5.62
CA ASN A 48 3.49 12.40 -5.89
C ASN A 48 4.38 12.99 -4.78
N PRO A 49 4.74 14.28 -4.81
CA PRO A 49 5.57 14.89 -3.75
C PRO A 49 5.00 14.71 -2.33
N ASP A 50 3.68 14.78 -2.15
CA ASP A 50 3.02 14.68 -0.83
C ASP A 50 2.95 13.25 -0.30
N THR A 51 3.01 12.24 -1.20
CA THR A 51 2.90 10.82 -0.83
C THR A 51 4.25 10.10 -0.84
N ARG A 52 5.31 10.72 -1.36
CA ARG A 52 6.66 10.16 -1.32
C ARG A 52 7.12 10.02 0.13
N LYS A 53 7.52 8.79 0.52
CA LYS A 53 7.91 8.43 1.89
C LYS A 53 6.85 8.80 2.94
N LEU A 54 5.56 8.78 2.56
CA LEU A 54 4.45 9.01 3.48
C LEU A 54 4.49 8.04 4.68
N PHE A 55 4.90 6.80 4.42
CA PHE A 55 5.13 5.80 5.46
C PHE A 55 6.62 5.81 5.83
N ASP A 56 6.99 6.77 6.63
CA ASP A 56 8.31 6.92 7.24
C ASP A 56 8.40 6.25 8.62
N ARG A 57 9.49 6.46 9.32
CA ARG A 57 9.71 5.92 10.66
C ARG A 57 8.65 6.37 11.66
N ALA A 58 8.28 7.66 11.62
CA ALA A 58 7.28 8.22 12.52
C ALA A 58 5.88 7.62 12.27
N ALA A 59 5.56 7.31 11.01
CA ALA A 59 4.33 6.61 10.66
C ALA A 59 4.30 5.19 11.23
N PHE A 60 5.36 4.41 11.05
CA PHE A 60 5.44 3.04 11.60
C PHE A 60 5.44 3.02 13.14
N GLU A 61 6.01 4.02 13.80
CA GLU A 61 5.97 4.15 15.27
C GLU A 61 4.54 4.33 15.82
N LYS A 62 3.63 4.91 15.03
CA LYS A 62 2.23 5.15 15.43
C LYS A 62 1.31 3.95 15.14
N MET A 63 1.75 2.99 14.36
CA MET A 63 0.96 1.81 14.03
C MET A 63 0.84 0.84 15.22
N LYS A 64 -0.17 -0.01 15.20
CA LYS A 64 -0.29 -1.11 16.15
C LYS A 64 0.84 -2.12 15.92
N LYS A 65 1.39 -2.69 16.98
CA LYS A 65 2.40 -3.77 16.89
C LYS A 65 1.88 -5.03 16.17
N SER A 66 0.56 -5.25 16.21
CA SER A 66 -0.11 -6.32 15.48
C SER A 66 -0.46 -5.97 14.05
N ALA A 67 -0.21 -4.73 13.60
CA ALA A 67 -0.64 -4.28 12.28
C ALA A 67 0.10 -4.99 11.15
N ILE A 68 -0.63 -5.25 10.07
CA ILE A 68 -0.09 -5.73 8.80
C ILE A 68 -0.12 -4.57 7.78
N PHE A 69 1.01 -4.34 7.13
CA PHE A 69 1.16 -3.29 6.13
C PHE A 69 1.22 -3.87 4.72
N ILE A 70 0.38 -3.37 3.79
CA ILE A 70 0.32 -3.85 2.41
C ILE A 70 0.53 -2.67 1.45
N ASN A 71 1.48 -2.79 0.52
CA ASN A 71 1.67 -1.81 -0.53
C ASN A 71 1.56 -2.44 -1.93
N VAL A 72 0.48 -2.12 -2.63
CA VAL A 72 0.23 -2.48 -4.04
C VAL A 72 0.15 -1.25 -4.94
N ALA A 73 0.59 -0.09 -4.45
CA ALA A 73 0.52 1.18 -5.17
C ALA A 73 1.84 1.53 -5.87
N ARG A 74 2.78 2.17 -5.15
CA ARG A 74 4.13 2.51 -5.63
C ARG A 74 5.14 2.38 -4.48
N GLY A 75 6.31 1.84 -4.77
CA GLY A 75 7.34 1.57 -3.77
C GLY A 75 7.79 2.79 -3.00
N ALA A 76 8.03 3.90 -3.70
CA ALA A 76 8.52 5.14 -3.10
C ALA A 76 7.53 5.88 -2.17
N ILE A 77 6.31 5.37 -1.99
CA ILE A 77 5.39 5.84 -0.93
C ILE A 77 5.87 5.41 0.45
N VAL A 78 6.70 4.37 0.49
CA VAL A 78 7.27 3.80 1.70
C VAL A 78 8.75 4.13 1.77
N ASP A 79 9.23 4.56 2.93
CA ASP A 79 10.65 4.55 3.23
C ASP A 79 11.05 3.11 3.59
N GLN A 80 11.83 2.46 2.70
CA GLN A 80 12.19 1.05 2.85
C GLN A 80 13.15 0.81 4.03
N GLU A 81 13.96 1.79 4.41
CA GLU A 81 14.80 1.72 5.61
C GLU A 81 13.94 1.75 6.86
N ALA A 82 12.94 2.64 6.89
CA ALA A 82 11.98 2.74 8.00
C ALA A 82 11.14 1.46 8.13
N LEU A 83 10.69 0.87 7.01
CA LEU A 83 9.96 -0.39 7.03
C LEU A 83 10.84 -1.55 7.52
N THR A 84 12.08 -1.64 7.04
CA THR A 84 13.04 -2.66 7.50
C THR A 84 13.22 -2.57 9.02
N TRP A 85 13.49 -1.38 9.53
CA TRP A 85 13.59 -1.13 10.96
C TRP A 85 12.31 -1.51 11.70
N ALA A 86 11.13 -1.15 11.17
CA ALA A 86 9.85 -1.45 11.82
C ALA A 86 9.60 -2.96 11.97
N LEU A 87 9.99 -3.75 10.97
CA LEU A 87 9.89 -5.22 11.00
C LEU A 87 10.92 -5.85 11.95
N GLN A 88 12.16 -5.34 11.95
CA GLN A 88 13.22 -5.84 12.86
C GLN A 88 12.89 -5.57 14.33
N GLU A 89 12.42 -4.36 14.62
CA GLU A 89 12.08 -3.92 15.99
C GLU A 89 10.66 -4.32 16.43
N ASN A 90 9.94 -5.12 15.62
CA ASN A 90 8.56 -5.55 15.91
C ASN A 90 7.61 -4.37 16.21
N LYS A 91 7.76 -3.28 15.45
CA LYS A 91 6.84 -2.14 15.51
C LYS A 91 5.54 -2.44 14.79
N ILE A 92 5.60 -3.28 13.77
CA ILE A 92 4.45 -3.89 13.09
C ILE A 92 4.66 -5.40 13.01
N ALA A 93 3.59 -6.17 12.80
CA ALA A 93 3.67 -7.62 12.74
C ALA A 93 4.29 -8.12 11.42
N ALA A 94 3.83 -7.57 10.30
CA ALA A 94 4.26 -8.04 8.98
C ALA A 94 4.02 -6.98 7.89
N ALA A 95 4.65 -7.19 6.73
CA ALA A 95 4.39 -6.42 5.53
C ALA A 95 4.27 -7.32 4.28
N ALA A 96 3.43 -6.90 3.32
CA ALA A 96 3.32 -7.49 1.99
C ALA A 96 3.48 -6.38 0.93
N LEU A 97 4.44 -6.54 0.03
CA LEU A 97 4.80 -5.55 -0.97
C LEU A 97 4.71 -6.15 -2.36
N ASP A 98 3.91 -5.55 -3.24
CA ASP A 98 3.94 -5.88 -4.67
C ASP A 98 4.85 -4.92 -5.44
N VAL A 99 5.28 -3.82 -4.80
CA VAL A 99 6.07 -2.74 -5.40
C VAL A 99 7.23 -2.31 -4.49
N LEU A 100 8.36 -1.93 -5.10
CA LEU A 100 9.56 -1.47 -4.40
C LEU A 100 10.01 -0.10 -4.91
N ASP A 101 10.76 0.64 -4.09
CA ASP A 101 11.50 1.81 -4.56
C ASP A 101 12.79 1.32 -5.21
N GLY A 102 12.78 1.28 -6.55
CA GLY A 102 13.79 0.62 -7.38
C GLY A 102 13.43 -0.84 -7.70
N GLU A 103 12.91 -1.05 -8.90
CA GLU A 103 12.57 -2.35 -9.48
C GLU A 103 13.43 -2.62 -10.74
N PRO A 104 14.01 -3.82 -10.87
CA PRO A 104 14.04 -4.94 -9.92
C PRO A 104 14.78 -4.61 -8.62
N MET A 105 14.52 -5.43 -7.54
CA MET A 105 15.14 -5.23 -6.23
C MET A 105 16.68 -5.22 -6.34
N ARG A 106 17.30 -4.14 -5.90
CA ARG A 106 18.76 -3.96 -5.90
C ARG A 106 19.44 -4.80 -4.82
N GLU A 107 20.71 -5.07 -4.98
CA GLU A 107 21.48 -5.85 -4.01
C GLU A 107 21.63 -5.14 -2.66
N ASP A 108 21.69 -3.81 -2.67
CA ASP A 108 21.81 -2.96 -1.50
C ASP A 108 20.45 -2.62 -0.82
N ASN A 109 19.33 -3.19 -1.31
CA ASN A 109 18.01 -2.91 -0.75
C ASN A 109 17.90 -3.39 0.70
N PRO A 110 17.53 -2.51 1.65
CA PRO A 110 17.51 -2.83 3.09
C PRO A 110 16.54 -3.97 3.44
N LEU A 111 15.46 -4.14 2.68
CA LEU A 111 14.48 -5.21 2.91
C LEU A 111 15.08 -6.63 2.78
N ARG A 112 16.23 -6.79 2.09
CA ARG A 112 16.94 -8.07 2.00
C ARG A 112 17.45 -8.58 3.36
N GLN A 113 17.51 -7.71 4.34
CA GLN A 113 17.89 -8.08 5.73
C GLN A 113 16.77 -8.85 6.45
N ILE A 114 15.53 -8.79 5.95
CA ILE A 114 14.40 -9.53 6.54
C ILE A 114 14.37 -10.93 5.94
N GLN A 115 14.85 -11.91 6.70
CA GLN A 115 14.92 -13.31 6.30
C GLN A 115 13.67 -14.11 6.68
N ASP A 116 12.86 -13.58 7.58
CA ASP A 116 11.64 -14.22 8.07
C ASP A 116 10.48 -13.99 7.09
N SER A 117 10.07 -15.04 6.38
CA SER A 117 8.94 -15.01 5.45
C SER A 117 7.59 -14.80 6.15
N GLY A 118 7.50 -14.99 7.46
CA GLY A 118 6.32 -14.63 8.24
C GLY A 118 6.20 -13.12 8.47
N LYS A 119 7.29 -12.36 8.29
CA LYS A 119 7.30 -10.91 8.45
C LYS A 119 7.22 -10.13 7.15
N LEU A 120 7.78 -10.66 6.05
CA LEU A 120 7.83 -9.94 4.78
C LEU A 120 7.56 -10.86 3.60
N ILE A 121 6.55 -10.50 2.80
CA ILE A 121 6.25 -11.12 1.52
C ILE A 121 6.45 -10.06 0.43
N ILE A 122 7.16 -10.41 -0.64
CA ILE A 122 7.36 -9.54 -1.81
C ILE A 122 6.92 -10.30 -3.06
N THR A 123 6.06 -9.67 -3.86
CA THR A 123 5.67 -10.15 -5.20
C THR A 123 6.22 -9.22 -6.28
N PRO A 124 6.49 -9.72 -7.49
CA PRO A 124 7.23 -8.96 -8.52
C PRO A 124 6.32 -8.05 -9.36
N HIS A 125 5.61 -7.12 -8.72
CA HIS A 125 4.73 -6.12 -9.34
C HIS A 125 3.66 -6.75 -10.24
N ILE A 126 2.92 -7.71 -9.71
CA ILE A 126 1.94 -8.52 -10.43
C ILE A 126 0.49 -8.35 -9.94
N ALA A 127 0.22 -7.45 -9.00
CA ALA A 127 -1.14 -7.21 -8.50
C ALA A 127 -2.11 -6.73 -9.61
N TRP A 128 -1.59 -6.19 -10.71
CA TRP A 128 -2.34 -5.79 -11.92
C TRP A 128 -2.55 -6.92 -12.94
N ALA A 129 -1.85 -8.05 -12.80
CA ALA A 129 -1.73 -9.09 -13.83
C ALA A 129 -2.93 -10.04 -14.03
N PRO A 130 -4.00 -10.10 -13.19
CA PRO A 130 -5.16 -10.93 -13.47
C PRO A 130 -5.73 -10.65 -14.87
N LYS A 131 -6.21 -11.71 -15.53
CA LYS A 131 -6.73 -11.65 -16.91
C LYS A 131 -7.81 -10.58 -17.04
N GLU A 132 -8.76 -10.55 -16.11
CA GLU A 132 -9.89 -9.62 -16.09
C GLU A 132 -9.45 -8.16 -15.95
N THR A 133 -8.35 -7.93 -15.24
CA THR A 133 -7.77 -6.58 -15.08
C THR A 133 -7.12 -6.11 -16.39
N ARG A 134 -6.41 -7.02 -17.08
CA ARG A 134 -5.77 -6.71 -18.37
C ARG A 134 -6.82 -6.49 -19.47
N GLU A 135 -7.89 -7.26 -19.51
CA GLU A 135 -9.01 -7.07 -20.44
C GLU A 135 -9.63 -5.68 -20.25
N ARG A 136 -9.98 -5.30 -19.01
CA ARG A 136 -10.50 -3.95 -18.71
C ARG A 136 -9.53 -2.82 -19.09
N LEU A 137 -8.22 -3.04 -18.93
CA LEU A 137 -7.21 -2.07 -19.37
C LEU A 137 -7.24 -1.88 -20.90
N LEU A 138 -7.28 -2.97 -21.65
CA LEU A 138 -7.35 -2.94 -23.11
C LEU A 138 -8.63 -2.27 -23.61
N ASP A 139 -9.78 -2.59 -23.01
CA ASP A 139 -11.05 -1.93 -23.32
C ASP A 139 -10.96 -0.40 -23.07
N GLY A 140 -10.37 0.01 -21.94
CA GLY A 140 -10.14 1.43 -21.63
C GLY A 140 -9.24 2.12 -22.64
N VAL A 141 -8.17 1.48 -23.09
CA VAL A 141 -7.28 1.99 -24.14
C VAL A 141 -8.04 2.14 -25.47
N TYR A 142 -8.79 1.12 -25.86
CA TYR A 142 -9.62 1.14 -27.09
C TYR A 142 -10.63 2.29 -27.08
N GLU A 143 -11.39 2.45 -25.99
CA GLU A 143 -12.37 3.54 -25.87
C GLU A 143 -11.71 4.93 -25.85
N ASN A 144 -10.50 5.07 -25.33
CA ASN A 144 -9.76 6.34 -25.40
C ASN A 144 -9.28 6.65 -26.81
N ILE A 145 -8.82 5.66 -27.57
CA ILE A 145 -8.44 5.84 -28.99
C ILE A 145 -9.64 6.30 -29.81
N LYS A 146 -10.82 5.67 -29.62
CA LYS A 146 -12.06 6.05 -30.32
C LYS A 146 -12.50 7.50 -30.08
N LYS A 147 -12.14 8.10 -28.94
CA LYS A 147 -12.48 9.51 -28.65
C LYS A 147 -11.57 10.51 -29.36
N ILE A 148 -10.44 10.06 -29.87
CA ILE A 148 -9.42 10.91 -30.52
C ILE A 148 -9.57 10.84 -32.04
N LEU A 149 -10.12 9.73 -32.57
CA LEU A 149 -10.45 9.55 -34.00
C LEU A 149 -11.83 10.14 -34.34
#